data_d68bd728a9c1f7debfd2ab8c001bd610
#
_entry.id   d68bd728a9c1f7debfd2ab8c001bd610
#
_cell.length_a   1.000
_cell.length_b   1.000
_cell.length_c   1.000
_cell.angle_alpha   90.00
_cell.angle_beta   90.00
_cell.angle_gamma   90.00
#
_symmetry.space_group_name_H-M   'P 1'
#
loop_
_entity.id
_entity.type
_entity.pdbx_description
1 polymer ?
#
loop_
_entity_poly.entity_id
_entity_poly.type
_entity_poly.pdbx_seq_one_letter_code
_entity_poly.pdbx_strand_id
1 'polypeptide(L)' 'MNIKALYHTFGCKLNFAETASVARLFEERGVKAADKCEVPDFIVINSCSVT' A
#
# COMPACT_ATOMS: atom_id res chain seq x y z
N MET A 1 -13.56 -11.06 6.42
CA MET A 1 -12.89 -10.06 7.26
C MET A 1 -12.45 -8.90 6.40
N ASN A 2 -12.87 -7.68 6.75
CA ASN A 2 -12.53 -6.49 5.96
C ASN A 2 -11.34 -5.78 6.56
N ILE A 3 -10.17 -6.20 6.14
CA ILE A 3 -8.93 -5.56 6.55
C ILE A 3 -8.59 -4.50 5.51
N LYS A 4 -8.25 -3.31 5.97
CA LYS A 4 -7.91 -2.21 5.08
C LYS A 4 -6.49 -1.72 5.34
N ALA A 5 -5.78 -1.48 4.26
CA ALA A 5 -4.40 -0.99 4.32
C ALA A 5 -4.30 0.33 3.59
N LEU A 6 -3.62 1.28 4.19
CA LEU A 6 -3.31 2.54 3.55
C LEU A 6 -1.89 2.47 2.99
N TYR A 7 -1.75 2.77 1.72
CA TYR A 7 -0.46 2.73 1.05
C TYR A 7 0.09 4.13 0.87
N HIS A 8 1.31 4.33 1.28
CA HIS A 8 1.98 5.61 1.13
C HIS A 8 3.34 5.37 0.48
N THR A 9 3.54 5.95 -0.69
CA THR A 9 4.75 5.74 -1.47
C THR A 9 5.55 7.02 -1.57
N PHE A 10 6.81 6.93 -1.16
CA PHE A 10 7.77 8.02 -1.35
C PHE A 10 8.79 7.57 -2.39
N GLY A 11 9.20 8.46 -3.26
CA GLY A 11 10.30 8.19 -4.15
C GLY A 11 9.93 8.20 -5.62
N CYS A 12 10.55 7.33 -6.39
CA CYS A 12 10.47 7.36 -7.84
C CYS A 12 9.32 6.47 -8.38
N LYS A 13 9.15 6.50 -9.70
CA LYS A 13 8.10 5.74 -10.37
C LYS A 13 8.19 4.25 -10.08
N LEU A 14 9.39 3.74 -9.90
CA LEU A 14 9.61 2.33 -9.63
C LEU A 14 8.96 1.92 -8.30
N ASN A 15 9.03 2.80 -7.31
CA ASN A 15 8.41 2.55 -6.02
C ASN A 15 6.89 2.48 -6.11
N PHE A 16 6.30 3.32 -6.95
CA PHE A 16 4.86 3.29 -7.16
C PHE A 16 4.43 1.98 -7.80
N ALA A 17 5.21 1.48 -8.77
CA ALA A 17 4.92 0.21 -9.41
C ALA A 17 5.02 -0.95 -8.42
N GLU A 18 6.02 -0.92 -7.55
CA GLU A 18 6.17 -1.94 -6.51
C GLU A 18 5.02 -1.90 -5.51
N THR A 19 4.61 -0.70 -5.10
CA THR A 19 3.49 -0.55 -4.19
C THR A 19 2.21 -1.11 -4.81
N ALA A 20 1.99 -0.86 -6.09
CA ALA A 20 0.83 -1.39 -6.78
C ALA A 20 0.84 -2.92 -6.80
N SER A 21 2.00 -3.53 -7.01
CA SER A 21 2.14 -4.98 -7.00
C SER A 21 1.84 -5.56 -5.62
N VAL A 22 2.35 -4.93 -4.58
CA VAL A 22 2.11 -5.35 -3.20
C VAL A 22 0.63 -5.23 -2.86
N ALA A 23 0.02 -4.11 -3.24
CA ALA A 23 -1.40 -3.89 -2.99
C ALA A 23 -2.25 -4.96 -3.66
N ARG A 24 -1.87 -5.35 -4.86
CA ARG A 24 -2.58 -6.38 -5.61
C ARG A 24 -2.50 -7.73 -4.91
N LEU A 25 -1.33 -8.10 -4.42
CA LEU A 25 -1.15 -9.35 -3.68
C LEU A 25 -1.97 -9.35 -2.40
N PHE A 26 -1.98 -8.24 -1.69
CA PHE A 26 -2.77 -8.11 -0.47
C PHE A 26 -4.26 -8.20 -0.76
N GLU A 27 -4.69 -7.58 -1.85
CA GLU A 27 -6.10 -7.61 -2.25
C GLU A 27 -6.57 -9.04 -2.53
N GLU A 28 -5.73 -9.86 -3.13
CA GLU A 28 -6.03 -11.25 -3.38
C GLU A 28 -6.22 -12.03 -2.09
N ARG A 29 -5.66 -11.54 -0.99
CA ARG A 29 -5.78 -12.17 0.32
C ARG A 29 -6.83 -11.50 1.21
N GLY A 30 -7.65 -10.65 0.63
CA GLY A 30 -8.74 -10.01 1.35
C GLY A 30 -8.42 -8.69 2.00
N VAL A 31 -7.22 -8.15 1.76
CA VAL A 31 -6.84 -6.83 2.28
C VAL A 31 -7.12 -5.79 1.21
N LYS A 32 -8.02 -4.87 1.50
CA LYS A 32 -8.40 -3.82 0.56
C LYS A 32 -7.68 -2.50 0.87
N ALA A 33 -7.53 -1.69 -0.15
CA ALA A 33 -6.96 -0.36 0.03
C ALA A 33 -7.95 0.54 0.77
N ALA A 34 -7.46 1.25 1.77
CA ALA A 34 -8.28 2.19 2.51
C ALA A 34 -8.40 3.52 1.77
N ASP A 35 -9.57 4.12 1.82
CA ASP A 35 -9.80 5.46 1.29
C ASP A 35 -9.26 6.50 2.26
N LYS A 36 -9.14 7.73 1.79
CA LYS A 36 -8.65 8.83 2.63
C LYS A 36 -9.54 9.09 3.83
N CYS A 37 -10.82 8.78 3.71
CA CYS A 37 -11.79 8.99 4.79
C CYS A 37 -11.96 7.78 5.69
N GLU A 38 -11.26 6.70 5.40
CA GLU A 38 -11.37 5.49 6.18
C GLU A 38 -10.18 5.32 7.12
N VAL A 39 -10.44 4.67 8.25
CA VAL A 39 -9.37 4.36 9.19
C VAL A 39 -8.75 3.01 8.78
N PRO A 40 -7.48 2.99 8.39
CA PRO A 40 -6.84 1.74 7.99
C PRO A 40 -6.47 0.90 9.20
N ASP A 41 -6.40 -0.40 8.99
CA ASP A 41 -5.92 -1.31 10.03
C ASP A 41 -4.40 -1.25 10.15
N PHE A 42 -3.73 -1.00 9.02
CA PHE A 42 -2.29 -0.78 9.02
C PHE A 42 -1.89 0.08 7.82
N ILE A 43 -0.69 0.60 7.89
CA ILE A 43 -0.16 1.49 6.86
C ILE A 43 1.07 0.83 6.24
N VAL A 44 1.08 0.74 4.92
CA VAL A 44 2.23 0.23 4.17
C VAL A 44 2.99 1.42 3.62
N ILE A 45 4.23 1.59 4.06
CA ILE A 45 5.08 2.68 3.60
C ILE A 45 6.17 2.11 2.72
N ASN A 46 6.25 2.61 1.49
CA ASN A 46 7.29 2.24 0.55
C ASN A 46 8.12 3.48 0.23
N SER A 47 9.38 3.45 0.57
CA SER A 47 10.27 4.57 0.33
C SER A 47 11.47 4.14 -0.50
N CYS A 48 11.95 5.06 -1.31
CA CYS A 48 13.14 4.81 -2.11
C CYS A 48 14.38 4.81 -1.22
N SER A 49 15.06 3.68 -1.18
CA SER A 49 16.30 3.58 -0.41
C SER A 49 17.44 4.07 -1.29
N VAL A 50 17.87 5.27 -1.03
CA VAL A 50 19.00 5.85 -1.75
C VAL A 50 20.26 5.63 -0.92
N THR A 51 21.12 4.85 -1.45
CA THR A 51 22.42 4.61 -0.82
C THR A 51 23.51 5.36 -1.53
#